data_331cc64d3ae43c89b454908b3a8b0bcd
#
_entry.id   331cc64d3ae43c89b454908b3a8b0bcd
#
_cell.length_a   1.000
_cell.length_b   1.000
_cell.length_c   1.000
_cell.angle_alpha   90.00
_cell.angle_beta   90.00
_cell.angle_gamma   90.00
#
_symmetry.space_group_name_H-M   'P 1'
#
loop_
_entity.id
_entity.type
_entity.pdbx_description
1 polymer ?
#
loop_
_entity_poly.entity_id
_entity_poly.type
_entity_poly.pdbx_seq_one_letter_code
_entity_poly.pdbx_strand_id
1 'polypeptide(L)'
;MIGVSPAHAAPTELSALPAVDTAGLAAGALTALATAPQVTVDADTEWSFDIPKVKVVKEEVAPPPPPPVRTETPTSRDNAPRTETPAKDGGKVPQAVKGNKVLEIAARYVGVPYRSGGSSPKGFDCSGFTQYVYGKLGISLPRTTGAQKNAGTIVSRKDAKPGDIIWTPGHVGIYLGGNKQIDAPRPGKRIKVRSIWQHNPVFIRV
;
A
#
# COMPACT_ATOMS: atom_id res chain seq x y z
N MET A 1 -55.64 -5.09 53.39
CA MET A 1 -55.01 -3.80 53.03
C MET A 1 -53.53 -3.98 53.14
N ILE A 2 -52.82 -4.14 52.01
CA ILE A 2 -51.40 -4.34 51.96
C ILE A 2 -50.82 -3.04 51.41
N GLY A 3 -50.09 -2.25 52.27
CA GLY A 3 -49.47 -1.02 51.89
C GLY A 3 -48.16 -1.31 51.12
N VAL A 4 -48.07 -0.78 49.90
CA VAL A 4 -46.85 -0.79 49.09
C VAL A 4 -46.15 0.53 49.32
N SER A 5 -44.97 0.48 49.98
CA SER A 5 -44.06 1.64 50.11
C SER A 5 -43.28 1.83 48.79
N PRO A 6 -43.18 3.04 48.25
CA PRO A 6 -42.30 3.32 47.10
C PRO A 6 -40.83 3.40 47.55
N ALA A 7 -39.97 2.62 46.88
CA ALA A 7 -38.53 2.73 47.05
C ALA A 7 -38.03 4.05 46.42
N HIS A 8 -37.42 4.94 47.25
CA HIS A 8 -36.68 6.10 46.77
C HIS A 8 -35.32 5.63 46.26
N ALA A 9 -35.11 5.76 44.95
CA ALA A 9 -33.77 5.66 44.36
C ALA A 9 -32.99 6.97 44.61
N ALA A 10 -31.89 6.86 45.31
CA ALA A 10 -30.96 7.98 45.51
C ALA A 10 -30.26 8.36 44.19
N PRO A 11 -30.07 9.62 43.88
CA PRO A 11 -29.30 10.01 42.71
C PRO A 11 -27.82 9.65 42.88
N THR A 12 -27.28 8.90 41.93
CA THR A 12 -25.84 8.62 41.84
C THR A 12 -25.11 9.91 41.48
N GLU A 13 -24.31 10.43 42.41
CA GLU A 13 -23.42 11.56 42.11
C GLU A 13 -22.45 11.17 41.02
N LEU A 14 -22.55 11.85 39.89
CA LEU A 14 -21.55 11.85 38.84
C LEU A 14 -20.30 12.53 39.39
N SER A 15 -19.27 11.75 39.72
CA SER A 15 -17.96 12.25 40.11
C SER A 15 -17.41 13.12 38.98
N ALA A 16 -17.32 14.44 39.26
CA ALA A 16 -16.77 15.39 38.33
C ALA A 16 -15.29 15.04 38.04
N LEU A 17 -14.95 14.94 36.81
CA LEU A 17 -13.56 14.79 36.37
C LEU A 17 -12.75 16.00 36.82
N PRO A 18 -11.48 15.81 37.25
CA PRO A 18 -10.67 16.96 37.69
C PRO A 18 -10.47 17.92 36.48
N ALA A 19 -10.71 19.22 36.76
CA ALA A 19 -10.51 20.25 35.76
C ALA A 19 -9.02 20.30 35.39
N VAL A 20 -8.73 20.16 34.12
CA VAL A 20 -7.35 20.27 33.59
C VAL A 20 -6.99 21.78 33.61
N ASP A 21 -5.96 22.14 34.36
CA ASP A 21 -5.43 23.51 34.37
C ASP A 21 -4.69 23.82 33.05
N THR A 22 -5.46 24.34 32.10
CA THR A 22 -4.94 24.72 30.78
C THR A 22 -4.09 26.03 30.88
N ALA A 23 -4.26 26.83 31.90
CA ALA A 23 -3.49 28.06 32.08
C ALA A 23 -2.04 27.73 32.50
N GLY A 24 -1.86 26.75 33.39
CA GLY A 24 -0.52 26.30 33.78
C GLY A 24 0.26 25.68 32.62
N LEU A 25 -0.40 24.92 31.72
CA LEU A 25 0.22 24.35 30.53
C LEU A 25 0.63 25.45 29.53
N ALA A 26 -0.19 26.47 29.33
CA ALA A 26 0.14 27.60 28.46
C ALA A 26 1.31 28.43 28.97
N ALA A 27 1.36 28.69 30.28
CA ALA A 27 2.46 29.41 30.92
C ALA A 27 3.80 28.64 30.79
N GLY A 28 3.77 27.32 30.99
CA GLY A 28 4.94 26.45 30.82
C GLY A 28 5.48 26.46 29.41
N ALA A 29 4.60 26.43 28.39
CA ALA A 29 4.98 26.49 27.00
C ALA A 29 5.62 27.82 26.59
N LEU A 30 5.09 28.92 27.07
CA LEU A 30 5.65 30.28 26.86
C LEU A 30 7.04 30.43 27.49
N THR A 31 7.23 29.88 28.67
CA THR A 31 8.54 29.90 29.36
C THR A 31 9.57 29.05 28.60
N ALA A 32 9.17 27.89 28.08
CA ALA A 32 10.05 27.03 27.28
C ALA A 32 10.47 27.70 25.96
N LEU A 33 9.58 28.47 25.32
CA LEU A 33 9.93 29.24 24.11
C LEU A 33 10.90 30.38 24.41
N ALA A 34 10.75 31.05 25.58
CA ALA A 34 11.62 32.14 25.96
C ALA A 34 13.03 31.71 26.36
N THR A 35 13.19 30.45 26.79
CA THR A 35 14.50 29.88 27.18
C THR A 35 15.16 29.07 26.09
N ALA A 36 14.53 28.89 24.92
CA ALA A 36 15.14 28.22 23.79
C ALA A 36 16.36 29.02 23.27
N PRO A 37 17.52 28.38 23.04
CA PRO A 37 18.68 29.06 22.50
C PRO A 37 18.35 29.65 21.13
N GLN A 38 18.40 30.97 21.02
CA GLN A 38 18.23 31.68 19.76
C GLN A 38 19.54 31.65 19.00
N VAL A 39 19.58 30.91 17.89
CA VAL A 39 20.72 30.98 16.97
C VAL A 39 20.47 32.15 16.02
N THR A 40 21.17 33.27 16.29
CA THR A 40 21.22 34.40 15.36
C THR A 40 22.27 34.08 14.29
N VAL A 41 21.84 34.00 13.04
CA VAL A 41 22.75 33.92 11.89
C VAL A 41 22.83 35.32 11.31
N ASP A 42 24.04 35.88 11.20
CA ASP A 42 24.26 37.16 10.58
C ASP A 42 23.81 37.15 9.13
N ALA A 43 23.10 38.21 8.70
CA ALA A 43 22.53 38.34 7.38
C ALA A 43 23.60 38.30 6.24
N ASP A 44 24.86 38.57 6.60
CA ASP A 44 25.99 38.60 5.66
C ASP A 44 26.82 37.30 5.66
N THR A 45 26.30 36.21 6.28
CA THR A 45 27.01 34.94 6.26
C THR A 45 26.96 34.32 4.86
N GLU A 46 28.05 34.44 4.11
CA GLU A 46 28.23 33.74 2.85
C GLU A 46 28.40 32.23 3.11
N TRP A 47 27.42 31.46 2.68
CA TRP A 47 27.47 30.00 2.74
C TRP A 47 28.33 29.47 1.56
N SER A 48 29.61 29.17 1.80
CA SER A 48 30.41 28.45 0.83
C SER A 48 30.31 26.95 1.07
N PHE A 49 29.63 26.26 0.17
CA PHE A 49 29.66 24.80 0.16
C PHE A 49 30.85 24.35 -0.68
N ASP A 50 31.87 23.82 0.00
CA ASP A 50 32.97 23.16 -0.68
C ASP A 50 32.45 21.79 -1.16
N ILE A 51 31.93 21.77 -2.39
CA ILE A 51 31.50 20.52 -3.02
C ILE A 51 32.75 19.83 -3.53
N PRO A 52 33.21 18.72 -2.92
CA PRO A 52 34.35 18.00 -3.45
C PRO A 52 34.04 17.56 -4.88
N LYS A 53 34.85 18.00 -5.83
CA LYS A 53 34.76 17.58 -7.23
C LYS A 53 34.98 16.08 -7.28
N VAL A 54 33.88 15.31 -7.30
CA VAL A 54 33.93 13.88 -7.54
C VAL A 54 34.45 13.69 -8.96
N LYS A 55 35.70 13.27 -9.12
CA LYS A 55 36.20 12.78 -10.39
C LYS A 55 35.43 11.50 -10.70
N VAL A 56 34.42 11.61 -11.56
CA VAL A 56 33.80 10.44 -12.18
C VAL A 56 34.85 9.85 -13.12
N VAL A 57 35.59 8.87 -12.62
CA VAL A 57 36.38 8.00 -13.50
C VAL A 57 35.34 7.14 -14.21
N LYS A 58 35.14 7.46 -15.48
CA LYS A 58 34.35 6.64 -16.39
C LYS A 58 35.16 5.35 -16.58
N GLU A 59 34.92 4.35 -15.73
CA GLU A 59 35.42 3.02 -15.95
C GLU A 59 34.74 2.52 -17.22
N GLU A 60 35.51 2.46 -18.30
CA GLU A 60 35.10 1.89 -19.57
C GLU A 60 34.99 0.38 -19.34
N VAL A 61 33.78 -0.04 -18.95
CA VAL A 61 33.44 -1.46 -18.82
C VAL A 61 33.52 -2.04 -20.22
N ALA A 62 34.56 -2.82 -20.47
CA ALA A 62 34.69 -3.59 -21.69
C ALA A 62 33.38 -4.35 -21.96
N PRO A 63 32.87 -4.37 -23.18
CA PRO A 63 31.63 -5.07 -23.50
C PRO A 63 31.79 -6.55 -23.13
N PRO A 64 30.78 -7.16 -22.48
CA PRO A 64 30.84 -8.58 -22.16
C PRO A 64 31.05 -9.39 -23.45
N PRO A 65 31.85 -10.48 -23.39
CA PRO A 65 32.06 -11.31 -24.56
C PRO A 65 30.70 -11.80 -25.10
N PRO A 66 30.53 -11.87 -26.43
CA PRO A 66 29.27 -12.33 -27.00
C PRO A 66 28.99 -13.75 -26.51
N PRO A 67 27.72 -14.08 -26.16
CA PRO A 67 27.37 -15.42 -25.77
C PRO A 67 27.68 -16.40 -26.94
N PRO A 68 28.06 -17.65 -26.63
CA PRO A 68 28.39 -18.63 -27.68
C PRO A 68 27.20 -18.78 -28.62
N VAL A 69 27.48 -18.62 -29.90
CA VAL A 69 26.51 -18.80 -30.99
C VAL A 69 26.04 -20.24 -30.96
N ARG A 70 24.86 -20.46 -30.42
CA ARG A 70 24.16 -21.73 -30.56
C ARG A 70 23.55 -21.75 -31.95
N THR A 71 24.10 -22.52 -32.83
CA THR A 71 23.55 -22.83 -34.15
C THR A 71 22.21 -23.52 -33.95
N GLU A 72 21.13 -22.78 -34.05
CA GLU A 72 19.78 -23.35 -34.09
C GLU A 72 19.33 -23.42 -35.54
N THR A 73 19.13 -24.63 -35.98
CA THR A 73 18.50 -25.01 -37.24
C THR A 73 17.11 -24.34 -37.34
N PRO A 74 16.74 -23.73 -38.47
CA PRO A 74 15.42 -23.10 -38.60
C PRO A 74 14.36 -24.18 -38.75
N THR A 75 13.60 -24.42 -37.68
CA THR A 75 12.31 -25.10 -37.82
C THR A 75 11.22 -24.04 -37.72
N SER A 76 10.71 -23.70 -38.87
CA SER A 76 9.47 -22.95 -39.05
C SER A 76 8.34 -23.60 -38.27
N ARG A 77 7.69 -22.84 -37.38
CA ARG A 77 6.28 -23.08 -37.02
C ARG A 77 5.66 -21.85 -36.38
N ASP A 78 4.74 -21.29 -37.12
CA ASP A 78 3.51 -20.64 -36.76
C ASP A 78 3.51 -19.56 -35.67
N ASN A 79 3.36 -18.33 -36.15
CA ASN A 79 2.82 -17.17 -35.47
C ASN A 79 1.41 -17.46 -34.96
N ALA A 80 1.28 -18.02 -33.76
CA ALA A 80 0.05 -17.98 -32.99
C ALA A 80 0.30 -17.06 -31.75
N PRO A 81 -0.61 -16.16 -31.41
CA PRO A 81 -0.46 -15.36 -30.20
C PRO A 81 -0.46 -16.29 -29.00
N ARG A 82 0.68 -16.37 -28.33
CA ARG A 82 0.86 -17.19 -27.12
C ARG A 82 -0.07 -16.69 -26.04
N THR A 83 -1.20 -17.34 -25.94
CA THR A 83 -2.11 -17.22 -24.81
C THR A 83 -1.32 -17.61 -23.56
N GLU A 84 -0.93 -16.63 -22.74
CA GLU A 84 -0.28 -16.88 -21.47
C GLU A 84 -1.25 -17.67 -20.59
N THR A 85 -1.02 -18.95 -20.48
CA THR A 85 -1.82 -19.86 -19.65
C THR A 85 -1.58 -19.51 -18.20
N PRO A 86 -2.63 -19.14 -17.43
CA PRO A 86 -2.49 -18.88 -16.00
C PRO A 86 -2.12 -20.20 -15.31
N ALA A 87 -1.17 -20.12 -14.37
CA ALA A 87 -0.80 -21.26 -13.54
C ALA A 87 -2.07 -21.82 -12.85
N LYS A 88 -2.43 -23.04 -13.20
CA LYS A 88 -3.49 -23.81 -12.55
C LYS A 88 -3.01 -24.17 -11.14
N ASP A 89 -3.39 -23.38 -10.16
CA ASP A 89 -3.57 -23.83 -8.79
C ASP A 89 -4.76 -23.07 -8.22
N GLY A 90 -5.90 -23.79 -8.22
CA GLY A 90 -7.23 -23.23 -8.12
C GLY A 90 -7.62 -22.86 -6.72
N GLY A 91 -7.21 -21.72 -6.25
CA GLY A 91 -7.93 -21.04 -5.18
C GLY A 91 -9.32 -20.64 -5.73
N LYS A 92 -10.38 -21.22 -5.16
CA LYS A 92 -11.77 -20.97 -5.54
C LYS A 92 -12.05 -19.45 -5.58
N VAL A 93 -12.12 -18.87 -6.77
CA VAL A 93 -12.34 -17.44 -6.97
C VAL A 93 -13.79 -17.13 -6.55
N PRO A 94 -14.02 -16.20 -5.61
CA PRO A 94 -15.37 -15.88 -5.16
C PRO A 94 -16.25 -15.35 -6.28
N GLN A 95 -17.55 -15.64 -6.23
CA GLN A 95 -18.55 -15.21 -7.22
C GLN A 95 -18.64 -13.68 -7.40
N ALA A 96 -18.18 -12.91 -6.40
CA ALA A 96 -18.07 -11.43 -6.46
C ALA A 96 -17.08 -10.91 -7.54
N VAL A 97 -16.33 -11.78 -8.19
CA VAL A 97 -15.37 -11.42 -9.24
C VAL A 97 -16.06 -11.16 -10.59
N LYS A 98 -17.21 -11.79 -10.84
CA LYS A 98 -17.92 -11.65 -12.13
C LYS A 98 -18.45 -10.23 -12.31
N GLY A 99 -18.12 -9.62 -13.44
CA GLY A 99 -18.57 -8.27 -13.79
C GLY A 99 -17.64 -7.14 -13.30
N ASN A 100 -16.62 -7.44 -12.52
CA ASN A 100 -15.59 -6.46 -12.15
C ASN A 100 -14.26 -6.79 -12.84
N LYS A 101 -13.92 -6.02 -13.86
CA LYS A 101 -12.73 -6.24 -14.70
C LYS A 101 -11.42 -6.27 -13.89
N VAL A 102 -11.30 -5.43 -12.85
CA VAL A 102 -10.11 -5.40 -11.97
C VAL A 102 -9.95 -6.77 -11.30
N LEU A 103 -11.02 -7.28 -10.71
CA LEU A 103 -11.00 -8.56 -10.00
C LEU A 103 -10.84 -9.75 -10.94
N GLU A 104 -11.42 -9.71 -12.13
CA GLU A 104 -11.25 -10.75 -13.15
C GLU A 104 -9.79 -10.86 -13.57
N ILE A 105 -9.11 -9.73 -13.78
CA ILE A 105 -7.68 -9.72 -14.10
C ILE A 105 -6.87 -10.19 -12.90
N ALA A 106 -7.13 -9.67 -11.71
CA ALA A 106 -6.41 -10.03 -10.49
C ALA A 106 -6.49 -11.54 -10.20
N ALA A 107 -7.67 -12.15 -10.40
CA ALA A 107 -7.90 -13.56 -10.16
C ALA A 107 -7.03 -14.49 -11.02
N ARG A 108 -6.65 -14.06 -12.22
CA ARG A 108 -5.77 -14.84 -13.12
C ARG A 108 -4.37 -15.05 -12.55
N TYR A 109 -3.95 -14.23 -11.60
CA TYR A 109 -2.62 -14.26 -11.00
C TYR A 109 -2.60 -14.90 -9.60
N VAL A 110 -3.72 -15.45 -9.13
CA VAL A 110 -3.73 -16.26 -7.90
C VAL A 110 -2.75 -17.41 -8.07
N GLY A 111 -1.91 -17.67 -7.05
CA GLY A 111 -0.87 -18.68 -7.11
C GLY A 111 0.49 -18.18 -7.61
N VAL A 112 0.59 -17.00 -8.23
CA VAL A 112 1.88 -16.44 -8.65
C VAL A 112 2.71 -16.10 -7.41
N PRO A 113 4.02 -16.43 -7.38
CA PRO A 113 4.87 -16.21 -6.22
C PRO A 113 5.10 -14.72 -5.94
N TYR A 114 5.23 -14.39 -4.66
CA TYR A 114 5.73 -13.07 -4.27
C TYR A 114 7.20 -12.94 -4.67
N ARG A 115 7.54 -11.81 -5.26
CA ARG A 115 8.92 -11.43 -5.56
C ARG A 115 9.12 -9.96 -5.20
N SER A 116 10.07 -9.67 -4.32
CA SER A 116 10.42 -8.28 -3.98
C SER A 116 10.80 -7.51 -5.23
N GLY A 117 10.23 -6.31 -5.41
CA GLY A 117 10.41 -5.51 -6.62
C GLY A 117 9.73 -6.05 -7.88
N GLY A 118 9.02 -7.18 -7.79
CA GLY A 118 8.36 -7.82 -8.93
C GLY A 118 7.12 -7.07 -9.39
N SER A 119 6.95 -6.97 -10.72
CA SER A 119 5.80 -6.32 -11.37
C SER A 119 5.35 -7.08 -12.63
N SER A 120 5.62 -8.37 -12.71
CA SER A 120 5.31 -9.21 -13.88
C SER A 120 4.74 -10.56 -13.47
N PRO A 121 4.11 -11.32 -14.38
CA PRO A 121 3.59 -12.66 -14.13
C PRO A 121 4.62 -13.68 -13.60
N LYS A 122 5.91 -13.38 -13.70
CA LYS A 122 6.98 -14.21 -13.12
C LYS A 122 7.11 -14.04 -11.60
N GLY A 123 6.49 -13.02 -11.04
CA GLY A 123 6.44 -12.71 -9.62
C GLY A 123 6.09 -11.25 -9.36
N PHE A 124 5.33 -11.01 -8.32
CA PHE A 124 4.86 -9.69 -7.93
C PHE A 124 5.19 -9.39 -6.47
N ASP A 125 5.49 -8.13 -6.17
CA ASP A 125 5.26 -7.60 -4.84
C ASP A 125 3.85 -6.97 -4.75
N CYS A 126 3.47 -6.46 -3.58
CA CYS A 126 2.11 -5.95 -3.35
C CYS A 126 1.73 -4.80 -4.29
N SER A 127 2.60 -3.80 -4.44
CA SER A 127 2.35 -2.62 -5.28
C SER A 127 2.56 -2.90 -6.77
N GLY A 128 3.49 -3.79 -7.13
CA GLY A 128 3.67 -4.23 -8.51
C GLY A 128 2.49 -5.06 -9.00
N PHE A 129 1.86 -5.84 -8.12
CA PHE A 129 0.64 -6.56 -8.45
C PHE A 129 -0.53 -5.62 -8.76
N THR A 130 -0.82 -4.67 -7.88
CA THR A 130 -1.86 -3.66 -8.12
C THR A 130 -1.57 -2.84 -9.36
N GLN A 131 -0.33 -2.33 -9.51
CA GLN A 131 0.09 -1.58 -10.70
C GLN A 131 -0.16 -2.37 -12.00
N TYR A 132 0.21 -3.63 -12.02
CA TYR A 132 0.04 -4.49 -13.19
C TYR A 132 -1.43 -4.73 -13.52
N VAL A 133 -2.27 -5.04 -12.52
CA VAL A 133 -3.69 -5.30 -12.71
C VAL A 133 -4.41 -4.08 -13.28
N TYR A 134 -4.19 -2.91 -12.70
CA TYR A 134 -4.80 -1.66 -13.19
C TYR A 134 -4.22 -1.23 -14.55
N GLY A 135 -2.93 -1.47 -14.78
CA GLY A 135 -2.27 -1.22 -16.07
C GLY A 135 -2.90 -2.01 -17.21
N LYS A 136 -3.41 -3.23 -16.97
CA LYS A 136 -4.16 -4.01 -17.98
C LYS A 136 -5.49 -3.38 -18.36
N LEU A 137 -5.97 -2.42 -17.59
CA LEU A 137 -7.18 -1.63 -17.86
C LEU A 137 -6.86 -0.22 -18.39
N GLY A 138 -5.60 0.08 -18.66
CA GLY A 138 -5.15 1.39 -19.10
C GLY A 138 -4.99 2.42 -17.97
N ILE A 139 -5.10 1.98 -16.70
CA ILE A 139 -4.95 2.84 -15.52
C ILE A 139 -3.51 2.76 -15.01
N SER A 140 -2.78 3.88 -15.11
CA SER A 140 -1.40 3.95 -14.63
C SER A 140 -1.35 4.21 -13.13
N LEU A 141 -0.80 3.26 -12.36
CA LEU A 141 -0.55 3.43 -10.93
C LEU A 141 0.95 3.65 -10.67
N PRO A 142 1.30 4.44 -9.64
CA PRO A 142 2.67 4.57 -9.20
C PRO A 142 3.25 3.23 -8.73
N ARG A 143 4.59 3.09 -8.77
CA ARG A 143 5.25 1.83 -8.41
C ARG A 143 5.21 1.50 -6.93
N THR A 144 5.24 2.49 -6.05
CA THR A 144 5.39 2.29 -4.61
C THR A 144 4.05 2.29 -3.87
N THR A 145 3.97 1.55 -2.77
CA THR A 145 2.79 1.53 -1.89
C THR A 145 2.41 2.92 -1.40
N GLY A 146 3.40 3.73 -0.99
CA GLY A 146 3.16 5.08 -0.50
C GLY A 146 2.55 6.01 -1.55
N ALA A 147 3.06 5.95 -2.79
CA ALA A 147 2.53 6.75 -3.88
C ALA A 147 1.12 6.28 -4.33
N GLN A 148 0.84 4.98 -4.26
CA GLN A 148 -0.48 4.44 -4.59
C GLN A 148 -1.58 4.89 -3.63
N LYS A 149 -1.24 5.31 -2.41
CA LYS A 149 -2.20 5.94 -1.48
C LYS A 149 -2.88 7.17 -2.09
N ASN A 150 -2.16 7.89 -2.93
CA ASN A 150 -2.62 9.15 -3.54
C ASN A 150 -3.06 8.97 -5.00
N ALA A 151 -3.23 7.72 -5.47
CA ALA A 151 -3.56 7.44 -6.86
C ALA A 151 -5.05 7.59 -7.20
N GLY A 152 -5.88 7.89 -6.21
CA GLY A 152 -7.33 8.03 -6.40
C GLY A 152 -8.00 8.71 -5.21
N THR A 153 -9.31 8.54 -5.12
CA THR A 153 -10.13 9.13 -4.07
C THR A 153 -10.25 8.18 -2.87
N ILE A 154 -9.96 8.69 -1.66
CA ILE A 154 -10.19 7.94 -0.43
C ILE A 154 -11.70 7.82 -0.20
N VAL A 155 -12.16 6.60 0.03
CA VAL A 155 -13.56 6.29 0.34
C VAL A 155 -13.68 5.63 1.71
N SER A 156 -14.83 5.80 2.35
CA SER A 156 -15.08 5.13 3.63
C SER A 156 -15.26 3.61 3.40
N ARG A 157 -15.04 2.81 4.43
CA ARG A 157 -15.22 1.36 4.33
C ARG A 157 -16.65 0.95 3.90
N LYS A 158 -17.66 1.72 4.31
CA LYS A 158 -19.07 1.49 3.95
C LYS A 158 -19.35 1.75 2.46
N ASP A 159 -18.59 2.68 1.87
CA ASP A 159 -18.72 3.09 0.47
C ASP A 159 -17.74 2.36 -0.46
N ALA A 160 -16.86 1.54 0.12
CA ALA A 160 -15.86 0.77 -0.63
C ALA A 160 -16.53 -0.28 -1.51
N LYS A 161 -16.10 -0.36 -2.75
CA LYS A 161 -16.61 -1.29 -3.76
C LYS A 161 -15.55 -2.31 -4.17
N PRO A 162 -15.97 -3.52 -4.56
CA PRO A 162 -15.05 -4.50 -5.14
C PRO A 162 -14.24 -3.87 -6.28
N GLY A 163 -12.93 -4.06 -6.25
CA GLY A 163 -12.00 -3.40 -7.16
C GLY A 163 -11.30 -2.17 -6.59
N ASP A 164 -11.76 -1.58 -5.48
CA ASP A 164 -11.02 -0.49 -4.82
C ASP A 164 -9.69 -1.02 -4.26
N ILE A 165 -8.67 -0.16 -4.16
CA ILE A 165 -7.40 -0.50 -3.50
C ILE A 165 -7.58 -0.46 -1.99
N ILE A 166 -7.04 -1.45 -1.29
CA ILE A 166 -6.86 -1.44 0.18
C ILE A 166 -5.42 -1.06 0.46
N TRP A 167 -5.22 -0.01 1.23
CA TRP A 167 -3.90 0.50 1.59
C TRP A 167 -3.68 0.54 3.10
N THR A 168 -2.48 0.19 3.50
CA THR A 168 -1.90 0.46 4.84
C THR A 168 -0.42 0.80 4.67
N PRO A 169 0.25 1.42 5.66
CA PRO A 169 1.68 1.62 5.60
C PRO A 169 2.43 0.33 5.22
N GLY A 170 3.18 0.38 4.12
CA GLY A 170 3.99 -0.74 3.63
C GLY A 170 3.24 -1.81 2.84
N HIS A 171 1.90 -1.75 2.69
CA HIS A 171 1.17 -2.79 1.97
C HIS A 171 -0.05 -2.27 1.20
N VAL A 172 -0.31 -2.91 0.06
CA VAL A 172 -1.53 -2.69 -0.73
C VAL A 172 -2.12 -4.02 -1.21
N GLY A 173 -3.43 -4.02 -1.43
CA GLY A 173 -4.19 -5.10 -2.02
C GLY A 173 -5.40 -4.59 -2.77
N ILE A 174 -6.20 -5.47 -3.36
CA ILE A 174 -7.43 -5.14 -4.06
C ILE A 174 -8.62 -5.70 -3.28
N TYR A 175 -9.60 -4.85 -3.02
CA TYR A 175 -10.80 -5.19 -2.28
C TYR A 175 -11.74 -6.09 -3.10
N LEU A 176 -12.22 -7.18 -2.50
CA LEU A 176 -13.18 -8.08 -3.14
C LEU A 176 -14.62 -7.89 -2.66
N GLY A 177 -14.82 -7.06 -1.66
CA GLY A 177 -16.11 -6.95 -0.97
C GLY A 177 -16.12 -7.68 0.39
N GLY A 178 -17.04 -7.30 1.27
CA GLY A 178 -17.18 -7.87 2.62
C GLY A 178 -15.91 -7.71 3.45
N ASN A 179 -15.31 -8.82 3.85
CA ASN A 179 -14.02 -8.83 4.57
C ASN A 179 -12.94 -9.58 3.77
N LYS A 180 -12.91 -9.40 2.44
CA LYS A 180 -11.98 -10.12 1.57
C LYS A 180 -11.15 -9.17 0.72
N GLN A 181 -9.91 -9.58 0.48
CA GLN A 181 -8.97 -8.93 -0.44
C GLN A 181 -8.19 -9.96 -1.24
N ILE A 182 -7.61 -9.54 -2.37
CA ILE A 182 -6.59 -10.28 -3.11
C ILE A 182 -5.31 -9.47 -3.09
N ASP A 183 -4.20 -10.08 -2.74
CA ASP A 183 -2.91 -9.40 -2.64
C ASP A 183 -1.72 -10.34 -2.86
N ALA A 184 -0.54 -9.74 -3.09
CA ALA A 184 0.75 -10.41 -3.01
C ALA A 184 1.31 -10.17 -1.59
N PRO A 185 1.29 -11.19 -0.68
CA PRO A 185 1.46 -10.93 0.76
C PRO A 185 2.87 -10.54 1.19
N ARG A 186 3.85 -11.42 0.93
CA ARG A 186 5.26 -11.27 1.38
C ARG A 186 6.14 -12.37 0.76
N PRO A 187 7.48 -12.28 0.87
CA PRO A 187 8.41 -13.33 0.44
C PRO A 187 8.01 -14.72 0.97
N GLY A 188 8.16 -15.74 0.13
CA GLY A 188 7.78 -17.12 0.43
C GLY A 188 6.28 -17.43 0.33
N LYS A 189 5.46 -16.44 0.00
CA LYS A 189 4.02 -16.62 -0.22
C LYS A 189 3.66 -16.37 -1.69
N ARG A 190 2.41 -16.70 -2.01
CA ARG A 190 1.83 -16.53 -3.35
C ARG A 190 0.65 -15.57 -3.29
N ILE A 191 0.32 -14.95 -4.41
CA ILE A 191 -0.91 -14.15 -4.54
C ILE A 191 -2.10 -15.03 -4.15
N LYS A 192 -2.96 -14.52 -3.28
CA LYS A 192 -4.12 -15.25 -2.80
C LYS A 192 -5.26 -14.32 -2.38
N VAL A 193 -6.45 -14.89 -2.39
CA VAL A 193 -7.61 -14.30 -1.73
C VAL A 193 -7.56 -14.63 -0.23
N ARG A 194 -7.74 -13.62 0.61
CA ARG A 194 -7.76 -13.79 2.07
C ARG A 194 -8.62 -12.73 2.76
N SER A 195 -8.87 -12.91 4.04
CA SER A 195 -9.53 -11.88 4.84
C SER A 195 -8.65 -10.65 4.98
N ILE A 196 -9.29 -9.49 5.08
CA ILE A 196 -8.61 -8.23 5.41
C ILE A 196 -8.08 -8.38 6.84
N TRP A 197 -6.77 -8.20 6.99
CA TRP A 197 -6.05 -8.37 8.25
C TRP A 197 -5.51 -7.05 8.79
N GLN A 198 -5.54 -6.03 7.95
CA GLN A 198 -5.02 -4.70 8.27
C GLN A 198 -5.91 -4.02 9.32
N HIS A 199 -5.29 -3.36 10.29
CA HIS A 199 -5.96 -2.44 11.18
C HIS A 199 -6.16 -1.10 10.47
N ASN A 200 -7.38 -0.56 10.51
CA ASN A 200 -7.74 0.73 9.91
C ASN A 200 -7.23 0.94 8.47
N PRO A 201 -7.55 0.02 7.55
CA PRO A 201 -7.12 0.17 6.15
C PRO A 201 -7.82 1.35 5.50
N VAL A 202 -7.10 2.03 4.61
CA VAL A 202 -7.65 3.07 3.75
C VAL A 202 -8.12 2.43 2.45
N PHE A 203 -9.33 2.76 2.01
CA PHE A 203 -9.86 2.32 0.72
C PHE A 203 -9.73 3.45 -0.29
N ILE A 204 -9.25 3.13 -1.50
CA ILE A 204 -8.94 4.12 -2.52
C ILE A 204 -9.59 3.68 -3.82
N ARG A 205 -10.44 4.54 -4.36
CA ARG A 205 -11.07 4.35 -5.66
C ARG A 205 -10.25 5.04 -6.73
N VAL A 206 -9.83 4.26 -7.71
CA VAL A 206 -9.06 4.72 -8.87
C VAL A 206 -9.97 4.82 -10.09
#